data_45d61da3896074fe4a87a04ad157b1b6
#
_entry.id   45d61da3896074fe4a87a04ad157b1b6
#
_cell.length_a   1.000
_cell.length_b   1.000
_cell.length_c   1.000
_cell.angle_alpha   90.00
_cell.angle_beta   90.00
_cell.angle_gamma   90.00
#
_symmetry.space_group_name_H-M   'P 1'
#
loop_
_entity.id
_entity.type
_entity.pdbx_description
1 polymer ?
#
loop_
_entity_poly.entity_id
_entity_poly.type
_entity_poly.pdbx_seq_one_letter_code
_entity_poly.pdbx_strand_id
1 'polypeptide(L)'
;MKSIIVPVDFSNQSEKALKVAASLAKEQNAELFVLHMLELSPAIMGESGYISQEQVVHLIKLGEKRFSDFLDKPYLKDITVTPVIKHYKVFSEVAEVAEKHKADLIVMGSNGADGLQEIFIGSNTERVVRTSDVPVLVIKGNEVDNFNPKNFVFASDFEEESVPALKKAKKMAELLGSKLHLVYINTPGDEFMSTNDAYAKISKFLDEANVGMEVEIFNDYTVEKGVINFSKKIGADLIGIPTHGRRGLSHFFMGS
;
A
#
# COMPACT_ATOMS: atom_id res chain seq x y z
N MET A 1 13.91 -0.71 -8.31
CA MET A 1 13.24 0.33 -7.46
C MET A 1 14.28 1.37 -7.10
N LYS A 2 13.96 2.66 -7.18
CA LYS A 2 14.92 3.74 -6.89
C LYS A 2 14.49 4.60 -5.70
N SER A 3 13.19 4.70 -5.46
CA SER A 3 12.62 5.61 -4.47
C SER A 3 11.39 4.98 -3.79
N ILE A 4 11.40 4.99 -2.46
CA ILE A 4 10.33 4.48 -1.60
C ILE A 4 9.88 5.61 -0.67
N ILE A 5 8.57 5.79 -0.52
CA ILE A 5 8.00 6.74 0.45
C ILE A 5 7.32 5.98 1.59
N VAL A 6 7.56 6.45 2.81
CA VAL A 6 6.95 5.89 4.02
C VAL A 6 6.35 7.03 4.84
N PRO A 7 5.03 7.20 4.82
CA PRO A 7 4.35 8.09 5.76
C PRO A 7 4.39 7.50 7.17
N VAL A 8 4.75 8.31 8.16
CA VAL A 8 4.85 7.90 9.57
C VAL A 8 4.11 8.86 10.50
N ASP A 9 3.47 8.28 11.50
CA ASP A 9 2.74 8.97 12.58
C ASP A 9 3.31 8.64 13.98
N PHE A 10 4.48 8.00 14.01
CA PHE A 10 5.17 7.51 15.21
C PHE A 10 4.44 6.36 15.93
N SER A 11 3.44 5.76 15.32
CA SER A 11 2.80 4.55 15.82
C SER A 11 3.66 3.31 15.57
N ASN A 12 3.40 2.24 16.32
CA ASN A 12 4.04 0.95 16.08
C ASN A 12 3.78 0.42 14.67
N GLN A 13 2.61 0.73 14.08
CA GLN A 13 2.28 0.29 12.73
C GLN A 13 3.09 1.05 11.68
N SER A 14 3.28 2.36 11.86
CA SER A 14 4.16 3.12 10.96
C SER A 14 5.64 2.73 11.12
N GLU A 15 6.07 2.33 12.33
CA GLU A 15 7.43 1.79 12.52
C GLU A 15 7.63 0.44 11.80
N LYS A 16 6.61 -0.45 11.81
CA LYS A 16 6.67 -1.70 11.03
C LYS A 16 6.77 -1.43 9.54
N ALA A 17 5.97 -0.50 9.02
CA ALA A 17 6.07 -0.07 7.62
C ALA A 17 7.46 0.47 7.28
N LEU A 18 8.03 1.27 8.19
CA LEU A 18 9.39 1.80 8.03
C LEU A 18 10.45 0.69 8.01
N LYS A 19 10.35 -0.34 8.85
CA LYS A 19 11.25 -1.49 8.83
C LYS A 19 11.20 -2.26 7.51
N VAL A 20 9.98 -2.52 6.99
CA VAL A 20 9.80 -3.17 5.68
C VAL A 20 10.42 -2.33 4.58
N ALA A 21 10.11 -1.04 4.56
CA ALA A 21 10.65 -0.14 3.55
C ALA A 21 12.17 -0.03 3.62
N ALA A 22 12.74 -0.05 4.82
CA ALA A 22 14.19 -0.07 5.02
C ALA A 22 14.84 -1.35 4.46
N SER A 23 14.22 -2.52 4.70
CA SER A 23 14.69 -3.79 4.10
C SER A 23 14.67 -3.71 2.57
N LEU A 24 13.55 -3.26 1.99
CA LEU A 24 13.43 -3.09 0.54
C LEU A 24 14.42 -2.06 -0.02
N ALA A 25 14.60 -0.93 0.67
CA ALA A 25 15.55 0.10 0.27
C ALA A 25 16.98 -0.43 0.24
N LYS A 26 17.37 -1.21 1.27
CA LYS A 26 18.68 -1.83 1.34
C LYS A 26 18.91 -2.85 0.22
N GLU A 27 17.95 -3.74 -0.02
CA GLU A 27 18.04 -4.78 -1.07
C GLU A 27 18.11 -4.19 -2.47
N GLN A 28 17.36 -3.09 -2.71
CA GLN A 28 17.23 -2.46 -4.02
C GLN A 28 18.18 -1.27 -4.23
N ASN A 29 19.00 -0.92 -3.21
CA ASN A 29 19.79 0.32 -3.19
C ASN A 29 18.95 1.56 -3.53
N ALA A 30 17.76 1.65 -2.92
CA ALA A 30 16.79 2.71 -3.15
C ALA A 30 16.90 3.81 -2.08
N GLU A 31 16.55 5.03 -2.45
CA GLU A 31 16.39 6.14 -1.51
C GLU A 31 15.07 6.01 -0.76
N LEU A 32 15.10 6.22 0.56
CA LEU A 32 13.96 6.13 1.45
C LEU A 32 13.53 7.52 1.90
N PHE A 33 12.39 7.99 1.42
CA PHE A 33 11.76 9.22 1.88
C PHE A 33 10.80 8.91 3.03
N VAL A 34 11.13 9.36 4.23
CA VAL A 34 10.25 9.20 5.40
C VAL A 34 9.47 10.48 5.60
N LEU A 35 8.14 10.40 5.43
CA LEU A 35 7.23 11.54 5.43
C LEU A 35 6.47 11.61 6.75
N HIS A 36 6.62 12.73 7.46
CA HIS A 36 5.81 13.03 8.63
C HIS A 36 4.92 14.26 8.39
N MET A 37 3.64 14.13 8.75
CA MET A 37 2.67 15.20 8.67
C MET A 37 2.54 15.86 10.04
N LEU A 38 2.97 17.11 10.14
CA LEU A 38 2.82 17.91 11.36
C LEU A 38 1.43 18.55 11.34
N GLU A 39 0.49 17.99 12.10
CA GLU A 39 -0.86 18.55 12.24
C GLU A 39 -0.85 19.80 13.10
N LEU A 40 -0.64 20.95 12.46
CA LEU A 40 -0.92 22.23 13.10
C LEU A 40 -2.38 22.60 12.78
N SER A 41 -3.27 22.47 13.76
CA SER A 41 -4.69 22.79 13.52
C SER A 41 -4.85 24.26 13.10
N PRO A 42 -5.81 24.60 12.24
CA PRO A 42 -6.14 25.98 11.88
C PRO A 42 -6.42 26.87 13.11
N ALA A 43 -6.88 26.26 14.23
CA ALA A 43 -7.08 26.96 15.50
C ALA A 43 -5.75 27.38 16.16
N ILE A 44 -4.65 26.65 15.89
CA ILE A 44 -3.31 26.99 16.36
C ILE A 44 -2.70 28.10 15.51
N MET A 45 -3.08 28.15 14.22
CA MET A 45 -2.54 29.10 13.24
C MET A 45 -3.47 30.29 12.94
N GLY A 46 -4.71 30.22 13.42
CA GLY A 46 -5.73 31.21 13.08
C GLY A 46 -5.63 32.51 13.90
N GLU A 47 -6.20 33.57 13.33
CA GLU A 47 -6.30 34.94 13.79
C GLU A 47 -6.90 35.13 15.20
N SER A 48 -7.29 34.08 15.91
CA SER A 48 -7.90 34.12 17.22
C SER A 48 -6.94 34.28 18.41
N GLY A 49 -5.63 34.53 18.16
CA GLY A 49 -4.72 35.12 19.15
C GLY A 49 -4.39 34.29 20.40
N TYR A 50 -4.75 33.00 20.45
CA TYR A 50 -4.54 32.18 21.66
C TYR A 50 -3.13 31.57 21.77
N ILE A 51 -2.37 31.54 20.68
CA ILE A 51 -1.01 30.96 20.68
C ILE A 51 -0.04 31.96 20.07
N SER A 52 1.03 32.28 20.77
CA SER A 52 2.06 33.17 20.24
C SER A 52 2.90 32.52 19.15
N GLN A 53 3.51 33.35 18.27
CA GLN A 53 4.41 32.81 17.22
C GLN A 53 5.57 31.98 17.82
N GLU A 54 6.05 32.37 19.01
CA GLU A 54 7.10 31.62 19.72
C GLU A 54 6.63 30.23 20.12
N GLN A 55 5.37 30.07 20.55
CA GLN A 55 4.78 28.77 20.89
C GLN A 55 4.62 27.91 19.65
N VAL A 56 4.22 28.45 18.50
CA VAL A 56 4.15 27.74 17.22
C VAL A 56 5.52 27.21 16.81
N VAL A 57 6.55 28.07 16.87
CA VAL A 57 7.95 27.68 16.57
C VAL A 57 8.43 26.59 17.52
N HIS A 58 8.07 26.68 18.81
CA HIS A 58 8.42 25.65 19.78
C HIS A 58 7.78 24.30 19.47
N LEU A 59 6.50 24.28 19.09
CA LEU A 59 5.78 23.06 18.68
C LEU A 59 6.40 22.42 17.43
N ILE A 60 6.78 23.24 16.45
CA ILE A 60 7.47 22.75 15.24
C ILE A 60 8.80 22.08 15.63
N LYS A 61 9.63 22.72 16.44
CA LYS A 61 10.90 22.17 16.92
C LYS A 61 10.74 20.88 17.71
N LEU A 62 9.70 20.76 18.52
CA LEU A 62 9.38 19.52 19.22
C LEU A 62 9.01 18.40 18.25
N GLY A 63 8.22 18.71 17.24
CA GLY A 63 7.86 17.75 16.18
C GLY A 63 9.07 17.29 15.38
N GLU A 64 9.93 18.22 14.97
CA GLU A 64 11.20 17.91 14.27
C GLU A 64 12.12 17.06 15.12
N LYS A 65 12.27 17.38 16.42
CA LYS A 65 13.06 16.57 17.34
C LYS A 65 12.50 15.16 17.48
N ARG A 66 11.19 15.04 17.71
CA ARG A 66 10.53 13.72 17.83
C ARG A 66 10.72 12.88 16.55
N PHE A 67 10.64 13.54 15.39
CA PHE A 67 10.88 12.87 14.12
C PHE A 67 12.32 12.41 13.96
N SER A 68 13.30 13.25 14.35
CA SER A 68 14.71 12.88 14.37
C SER A 68 14.97 11.69 15.29
N ASP A 69 14.40 11.71 16.52
CA ASP A 69 14.54 10.61 17.49
C ASP A 69 13.87 9.32 16.96
N PHE A 70 12.77 9.43 16.22
CA PHE A 70 12.09 8.30 15.58
C PHE A 70 12.92 7.67 14.46
N LEU A 71 13.72 8.47 13.76
CA LEU A 71 14.62 8.00 12.69
C LEU A 71 15.96 7.48 13.19
N ASP A 72 16.32 7.68 14.47
CA ASP A 72 17.54 7.11 15.04
C ASP A 72 17.37 5.61 15.33
N LYS A 73 17.38 4.82 14.27
CA LYS A 73 17.16 3.36 14.32
C LYS A 73 18.32 2.61 13.68
N PRO A 74 18.78 1.51 14.31
CA PRO A 74 19.88 0.71 13.74
C PRO A 74 19.60 0.16 12.34
N TYR A 75 18.36 -0.17 12.03
CA TYR A 75 17.96 -0.73 10.71
C TYR A 75 17.93 0.30 9.58
N LEU A 76 18.05 1.61 9.90
CA LEU A 76 18.20 2.67 8.92
C LEU A 76 19.65 2.99 8.58
N LYS A 77 20.62 2.39 9.29
CA LYS A 77 22.03 2.55 8.96
C LYS A 77 22.31 1.94 7.59
N ASP A 78 23.23 2.56 6.86
CA ASP A 78 23.63 2.16 5.50
C ASP A 78 22.53 2.31 4.41
N ILE A 79 21.50 3.09 4.71
CA ILE A 79 20.44 3.45 3.76
C ILE A 79 20.41 4.97 3.59
N THR A 80 20.21 5.44 2.37
CA THR A 80 19.96 6.87 2.15
C THR A 80 18.54 7.22 2.60
N VAL A 81 18.42 7.88 3.75
CA VAL A 81 17.14 8.33 4.31
C VAL A 81 17.00 9.82 4.17
N THR A 82 15.94 10.27 3.50
CA THR A 82 15.59 11.68 3.35
C THR A 82 14.33 11.97 4.16
N PRO A 83 14.43 12.69 5.31
CA PRO A 83 13.29 13.10 6.08
C PRO A 83 12.49 14.20 5.36
N VAL A 84 11.17 14.06 5.31
CA VAL A 84 10.25 15.04 4.73
C VAL A 84 9.20 15.42 5.76
N ILE A 85 9.15 16.70 6.14
CA ILE A 85 8.09 17.22 7.02
C ILE A 85 7.15 18.10 6.22
N LYS A 86 5.86 17.83 6.33
CA LYS A 86 4.79 18.61 5.72
C LYS A 86 3.87 19.19 6.77
N HIS A 87 3.38 20.39 6.50
CA HIS A 87 2.45 21.10 7.35
C HIS A 87 1.09 21.14 6.66
N TYR A 88 0.01 20.88 7.39
CA TYR A 88 -1.38 21.21 7.03
C TYR A 88 -2.31 20.22 6.34
N LYS A 89 -1.89 19.19 5.63
CA LYS A 89 -2.87 18.27 5.02
C LYS A 89 -2.35 16.82 5.03
N VAL A 90 -3.05 15.98 5.74
CA VAL A 90 -2.53 14.69 6.15
C VAL A 90 -2.35 13.68 5.01
N PHE A 91 -3.18 13.65 3.97
CA PHE A 91 -3.16 12.50 3.07
C PHE A 91 -3.17 12.80 1.57
N SER A 92 -3.71 13.92 1.12
CA SER A 92 -3.58 14.34 -0.29
C SER A 92 -2.12 14.60 -0.66
N GLU A 93 -1.29 14.97 0.31
CA GLU A 93 0.12 15.28 0.07
C GLU A 93 1.01 14.04 -0.04
N VAL A 94 0.59 12.84 0.45
CA VAL A 94 1.39 11.62 0.25
C VAL A 94 1.51 11.30 -1.23
N ALA A 95 0.42 11.38 -1.98
CA ALA A 95 0.42 11.15 -3.42
C ALA A 95 1.24 12.23 -4.16
N GLU A 96 1.10 13.50 -3.78
CA GLU A 96 1.89 14.61 -4.35
C GLU A 96 3.39 14.46 -4.07
N VAL A 97 3.75 14.07 -2.84
CA VAL A 97 5.15 13.81 -2.48
C VAL A 97 5.67 12.61 -3.27
N ALA A 98 4.86 11.57 -3.44
CA ALA A 98 5.22 10.38 -4.20
C ALA A 98 5.47 10.73 -5.68
N GLU A 99 4.63 11.55 -6.28
CA GLU A 99 4.78 12.02 -7.64
C GLU A 99 6.03 12.92 -7.78
N LYS A 100 6.19 13.91 -6.90
CA LYS A 100 7.32 14.84 -6.88
C LYS A 100 8.67 14.12 -6.81
N HIS A 101 8.77 13.08 -5.99
CA HIS A 101 9.99 12.29 -5.82
C HIS A 101 10.05 11.08 -6.76
N LYS A 102 9.09 10.96 -7.70
CA LYS A 102 9.00 9.83 -8.67
C LYS A 102 9.13 8.49 -7.95
N ALA A 103 8.37 8.35 -6.88
CA ALA A 103 8.40 7.15 -6.05
C ALA A 103 7.97 5.92 -6.84
N ASP A 104 8.65 4.82 -6.65
CA ASP A 104 8.28 3.51 -7.21
C ASP A 104 7.29 2.77 -6.31
N LEU A 105 7.27 3.10 -5.01
CA LEU A 105 6.45 2.44 -3.99
C LEU A 105 6.15 3.37 -2.83
N ILE A 106 4.94 3.30 -2.31
CA ILE A 106 4.55 3.83 -1.00
C ILE A 106 4.38 2.65 -0.05
N VAL A 107 4.99 2.70 1.15
CA VAL A 107 4.81 1.67 2.18
C VAL A 107 4.12 2.30 3.38
N MET A 108 2.97 1.74 3.79
CA MET A 108 2.16 2.27 4.90
C MET A 108 1.81 1.18 5.90
N GLY A 109 1.69 1.56 7.17
CA GLY A 109 1.05 0.70 8.17
C GLY A 109 -0.47 0.73 8.00
N SER A 110 -1.13 -0.38 8.26
CA SER A 110 -2.57 -0.36 8.46
C SER A 110 -2.85 0.17 9.87
N ASN A 111 -3.69 1.18 10.04
CA ASN A 111 -4.22 1.54 11.35
C ASN A 111 -5.20 0.45 11.82
N GLY A 112 -4.69 -0.68 12.23
CA GLY A 112 -5.41 -1.70 12.95
C GLY A 112 -5.21 -1.47 14.43
N ALA A 113 -5.95 -0.52 15.01
CA ALA A 113 -6.19 -0.60 16.43
C ALA A 113 -7.01 -1.88 16.63
N ASP A 114 -6.51 -2.72 17.53
CA ASP A 114 -7.26 -3.83 18.13
C ASP A 114 -7.76 -4.96 17.20
N GLY A 115 -6.84 -5.78 16.75
CA GLY A 115 -6.93 -7.25 16.72
C GLY A 115 -8.19 -8.00 16.24
N LEU A 116 -9.25 -7.38 15.72
CA LEU A 116 -10.55 -8.05 15.57
C LEU A 116 -11.11 -8.16 14.14
N GLN A 117 -10.48 -7.57 13.10
CA GLN A 117 -10.91 -7.86 11.72
C GLN A 117 -9.72 -7.84 10.75
N GLU A 118 -9.49 -8.96 10.11
CA GLU A 118 -8.35 -9.23 9.21
C GLU A 118 -8.27 -8.33 7.97
N ILE A 119 -9.27 -7.47 7.72
CA ILE A 119 -9.41 -6.73 6.46
C ILE A 119 -9.44 -5.20 6.62
N PHE A 120 -9.57 -4.64 7.83
CA PHE A 120 -9.66 -3.19 8.01
C PHE A 120 -8.33 -2.48 7.72
N ILE A 121 -8.38 -1.52 6.80
CA ILE A 121 -7.34 -0.53 6.52
C ILE A 121 -7.84 0.80 7.09
N GLY A 122 -7.00 1.50 7.85
CA GLY A 122 -7.34 2.80 8.41
C GLY A 122 -7.71 3.82 7.32
N SER A 123 -8.62 4.75 7.64
CA SER A 123 -9.16 5.75 6.70
C SER A 123 -8.09 6.53 5.94
N ASN A 124 -6.96 6.75 6.55
CA ASN A 124 -5.82 7.46 5.96
C ASN A 124 -5.12 6.61 4.91
N THR A 125 -4.86 5.35 5.24
CA THR A 125 -4.26 4.40 4.31
C THR A 125 -5.21 4.11 3.14
N GLU A 126 -6.50 3.94 3.42
CA GLU A 126 -7.53 3.77 2.39
C GLU A 126 -7.54 4.96 1.40
N ARG A 127 -7.49 6.19 1.92
CA ARG A 127 -7.45 7.38 1.07
C ARG A 127 -6.23 7.39 0.16
N VAL A 128 -5.03 7.11 0.68
CA VAL A 128 -3.80 7.04 -0.13
C VAL A 128 -3.92 5.95 -1.19
N VAL A 129 -4.39 4.76 -0.82
CA VAL A 129 -4.60 3.64 -1.75
C VAL A 129 -5.55 4.01 -2.88
N ARG A 130 -6.61 4.81 -2.61
CA ARG A 130 -7.60 5.24 -3.62
C ARG A 130 -7.11 6.37 -4.53
N THR A 131 -6.19 7.20 -4.06
CA THR A 131 -5.78 8.43 -4.77
C THR A 131 -4.41 8.35 -5.40
N SER A 132 -3.60 7.35 -5.07
CA SER A 132 -2.23 7.23 -5.55
C SER A 132 -2.12 6.44 -6.85
N ASP A 133 -1.41 7.00 -7.82
CA ASP A 133 -0.97 6.26 -9.01
C ASP A 133 0.26 5.38 -8.76
N VAL A 134 0.93 5.61 -7.63
CA VAL A 134 2.06 4.78 -7.18
C VAL A 134 1.52 3.57 -6.41
N PRO A 135 2.04 2.36 -6.62
CA PRO A 135 1.67 1.19 -5.82
C PRO A 135 1.79 1.45 -4.33
N VAL A 136 0.81 1.02 -3.55
CA VAL A 136 0.81 1.16 -2.09
C VAL A 136 0.89 -0.22 -1.44
N LEU A 137 1.98 -0.48 -0.72
CA LEU A 137 2.16 -1.67 0.10
C LEU A 137 1.68 -1.39 1.52
N VAL A 138 0.62 -2.07 1.92
CA VAL A 138 0.04 -1.93 3.27
C VAL A 138 0.54 -3.06 4.15
N ILE A 139 1.25 -2.71 5.21
CA ILE A 139 1.78 -3.66 6.18
C ILE A 139 0.76 -3.93 7.28
N LYS A 140 0.38 -5.20 7.41
CA LYS A 140 -0.53 -5.73 8.43
C LYS A 140 0.21 -6.73 9.31
N GLY A 141 -0.31 -6.96 10.53
CA GLY A 141 0.21 -8.00 11.41
C GLY A 141 1.29 -7.57 12.37
N ASN A 142 1.80 -8.53 13.16
CA ASN A 142 2.68 -8.28 14.30
C ASN A 142 4.16 -8.54 14.04
N GLU A 143 4.52 -9.34 13.04
CA GLU A 143 5.91 -9.73 12.78
C GLU A 143 6.34 -9.31 11.37
N VAL A 144 7.37 -8.46 11.28
CA VAL A 144 7.89 -7.94 10.02
C VAL A 144 9.43 -7.92 10.03
N ASP A 145 10.06 -8.77 10.83
CA ASP A 145 11.54 -8.73 10.98
C ASP A 145 12.29 -9.17 9.73
N ASN A 146 11.66 -9.97 8.83
CA ASN A 146 12.23 -10.36 7.54
C ASN A 146 11.15 -10.33 6.46
N PHE A 147 10.90 -9.19 5.83
CA PHE A 147 9.98 -9.09 4.71
C PHE A 147 10.57 -9.74 3.45
N ASN A 148 10.20 -11.00 3.21
CA ASN A 148 10.65 -11.80 2.07
C ASN A 148 9.50 -12.66 1.53
N PRO A 149 8.49 -12.03 0.91
CA PRO A 149 7.32 -12.73 0.41
C PRO A 149 7.70 -13.70 -0.71
N LYS A 150 7.24 -14.95 -0.61
CA LYS A 150 7.51 -16.01 -1.60
C LYS A 150 6.37 -16.17 -2.58
N ASN A 151 5.12 -16.04 -2.10
CA ASN A 151 3.92 -16.20 -2.90
C ASN A 151 3.15 -14.87 -2.91
N PHE A 152 3.03 -14.30 -4.08
CA PHE A 152 2.27 -13.08 -4.33
C PHE A 152 1.03 -13.39 -5.16
N VAL A 153 -0.16 -13.23 -4.59
CA VAL A 153 -1.44 -13.35 -5.30
C VAL A 153 -1.83 -12.01 -5.88
N PHE A 154 -2.14 -11.97 -7.16
CA PHE A 154 -2.79 -10.85 -7.81
C PHE A 154 -4.20 -11.25 -8.24
N ALA A 155 -5.20 -10.67 -7.57
CA ALA A 155 -6.61 -10.87 -7.87
C ALA A 155 -7.14 -9.71 -8.71
N SER A 156 -7.82 -10.01 -9.81
CA SER A 156 -8.34 -9.01 -10.74
C SER A 156 -9.65 -9.48 -11.36
N ASP A 157 -10.45 -8.54 -11.85
CA ASP A 157 -11.60 -8.77 -12.72
C ASP A 157 -11.20 -9.00 -14.18
N PHE A 158 -9.93 -8.80 -14.49
CA PHE A 158 -9.39 -8.93 -15.86
C PHE A 158 -10.10 -8.04 -16.88
N GLU A 159 -10.47 -6.82 -16.46
CA GLU A 159 -10.90 -5.75 -17.35
C GLU A 159 -9.69 -4.91 -17.83
N GLU A 160 -9.84 -4.26 -18.98
CA GLU A 160 -8.75 -3.52 -19.64
C GLU A 160 -8.08 -2.48 -18.71
N GLU A 161 -8.87 -1.82 -17.86
CA GLU A 161 -8.38 -0.84 -16.89
C GLU A 161 -7.41 -1.45 -15.86
N SER A 162 -7.43 -2.77 -15.66
CA SER A 162 -6.55 -3.50 -14.74
C SER A 162 -5.19 -3.87 -15.34
N VAL A 163 -4.96 -3.67 -16.65
CA VAL A 163 -3.69 -3.97 -17.32
C VAL A 163 -2.50 -3.24 -16.69
N PRO A 164 -2.56 -1.91 -16.40
CA PRO A 164 -1.44 -1.23 -15.75
C PRO A 164 -1.12 -1.79 -14.37
N ALA A 165 -2.15 -2.21 -13.61
CA ALA A 165 -1.96 -2.80 -12.29
C ALA A 165 -1.28 -4.16 -12.36
N LEU A 166 -1.63 -5.04 -13.33
CA LEU A 166 -0.94 -6.30 -13.56
C LEU A 166 0.54 -6.08 -13.90
N LYS A 167 0.86 -5.12 -14.76
CA LYS A 167 2.26 -4.80 -15.10
C LYS A 167 3.05 -4.34 -13.88
N LYS A 168 2.44 -3.53 -13.02
CA LYS A 168 3.05 -3.10 -11.73
C LYS A 168 3.22 -4.30 -10.78
N ALA A 169 2.23 -5.18 -10.68
CA ALA A 169 2.31 -6.38 -9.84
C ALA A 169 3.41 -7.33 -10.33
N LYS A 170 3.53 -7.56 -11.64
CA LYS A 170 4.61 -8.38 -12.22
C LYS A 170 5.98 -7.80 -11.90
N LYS A 171 6.19 -6.49 -12.13
CA LYS A 171 7.43 -5.81 -11.78
C LYS A 171 7.74 -5.93 -10.29
N MET A 172 6.72 -5.81 -9.42
CA MET A 172 6.89 -5.96 -7.97
C MET A 172 7.28 -7.39 -7.60
N ALA A 173 6.63 -8.39 -8.17
CA ALA A 173 6.99 -9.80 -7.94
C ALA A 173 8.45 -10.10 -8.33
N GLU A 174 8.89 -9.59 -9.47
CA GLU A 174 10.29 -9.70 -9.92
C GLU A 174 11.25 -9.04 -8.93
N LEU A 175 10.94 -7.82 -8.46
CA LEU A 175 11.77 -7.09 -7.49
C LEU A 175 11.85 -7.79 -6.12
N LEU A 176 10.77 -8.44 -5.70
CA LEU A 176 10.69 -9.16 -4.42
C LEU A 176 11.18 -10.61 -4.52
N GLY A 177 11.49 -11.11 -5.71
CA GLY A 177 11.80 -12.52 -5.92
C GLY A 177 10.63 -13.45 -5.57
N SER A 178 9.39 -12.96 -5.68
CA SER A 178 8.16 -13.68 -5.35
C SER A 178 7.61 -14.38 -6.57
N LYS A 179 6.99 -15.55 -6.36
CA LYS A 179 6.18 -16.20 -7.38
C LYS A 179 4.83 -15.50 -7.48
N LEU A 180 4.51 -14.93 -8.64
CA LEU A 180 3.22 -14.27 -8.91
C LEU A 180 2.18 -15.32 -9.31
N HIS A 181 1.04 -15.32 -8.63
CA HIS A 181 -0.13 -16.13 -8.91
C HIS A 181 -1.29 -15.22 -9.30
N LEU A 182 -1.85 -15.44 -10.48
CA LEU A 182 -3.00 -14.69 -10.97
C LEU A 182 -4.29 -15.45 -10.67
N VAL A 183 -5.29 -14.76 -10.14
CA VAL A 183 -6.59 -15.38 -9.85
C VAL A 183 -7.75 -14.49 -10.30
N TYR A 184 -8.72 -15.13 -10.95
CA TYR A 184 -10.04 -14.59 -11.21
C TYR A 184 -11.03 -15.24 -10.26
N ILE A 185 -11.77 -14.42 -9.48
CA ILE A 185 -12.80 -14.93 -8.58
C ILE A 185 -14.14 -14.90 -9.33
N ASN A 186 -14.69 -16.10 -9.61
CA ASN A 186 -15.97 -16.27 -10.26
C ASN A 186 -17.05 -16.43 -9.19
N THR A 187 -17.93 -15.46 -9.07
CA THR A 187 -18.97 -15.43 -8.05
C THR A 187 -20.34 -15.78 -8.61
N PRO A 188 -21.26 -16.37 -7.82
CA PRO A 188 -22.62 -16.65 -8.26
C PRO A 188 -23.42 -15.36 -8.48
N GLY A 189 -24.45 -15.43 -9.32
CA GLY A 189 -25.32 -14.30 -9.65
C GLY A 189 -25.18 -13.82 -11.07
N ASP A 190 -25.54 -12.57 -11.32
CA ASP A 190 -25.61 -11.99 -12.67
C ASP A 190 -24.24 -11.88 -13.37
N GLU A 191 -23.17 -11.97 -12.59
CA GLU A 191 -21.78 -11.86 -13.06
C GLU A 191 -21.11 -13.22 -13.25
N PHE A 192 -21.82 -14.31 -12.99
CA PHE A 192 -21.27 -15.64 -13.19
C PHE A 192 -20.92 -15.86 -14.65
N MET A 193 -19.71 -16.29 -14.90
CA MET A 193 -19.26 -16.68 -16.23
C MET A 193 -19.10 -18.20 -16.33
N SER A 194 -19.44 -18.74 -17.49
CA SER A 194 -19.02 -20.11 -17.79
C SER A 194 -17.48 -20.17 -17.82
N THR A 195 -16.94 -21.34 -17.56
CA THR A 195 -15.48 -21.54 -17.61
C THR A 195 -14.89 -21.09 -18.95
N ASN A 196 -15.59 -21.38 -20.06
CA ASN A 196 -15.13 -21.01 -21.39
C ASN A 196 -15.12 -19.48 -21.60
N ASP A 197 -16.18 -18.79 -21.15
CA ASP A 197 -16.29 -17.34 -21.28
C ASP A 197 -15.22 -16.64 -20.40
N ALA A 198 -15.02 -17.15 -19.19
CA ALA A 198 -14.00 -16.62 -18.29
C ALA A 198 -12.59 -16.78 -18.88
N TYR A 199 -12.25 -17.94 -19.45
CA TYR A 199 -10.97 -18.13 -20.14
C TYR A 199 -10.83 -17.26 -21.38
N ALA A 200 -11.88 -17.06 -22.17
CA ALA A 200 -11.85 -16.17 -23.33
C ALA A 200 -11.57 -14.72 -22.92
N LYS A 201 -12.22 -14.22 -21.86
CA LYS A 201 -11.98 -12.90 -21.28
C LYS A 201 -10.54 -12.77 -20.78
N ILE A 202 -10.07 -13.73 -19.99
CA ILE A 202 -8.71 -13.74 -19.43
C ILE A 202 -7.67 -13.77 -20.54
N SER A 203 -7.84 -14.60 -21.57
CA SER A 203 -6.90 -14.68 -22.69
C SER A 203 -6.77 -13.34 -23.40
N LYS A 204 -7.89 -12.70 -23.74
CA LYS A 204 -7.90 -11.37 -24.36
C LYS A 204 -7.13 -10.36 -23.51
N PHE A 205 -7.38 -10.31 -22.19
CA PHE A 205 -6.69 -9.40 -21.27
C PHE A 205 -5.18 -9.67 -21.21
N LEU A 206 -4.76 -10.93 -21.14
CA LEU A 206 -3.34 -11.31 -21.10
C LEU A 206 -2.62 -10.97 -22.40
N ASP A 207 -3.29 -11.12 -23.55
CA ASP A 207 -2.76 -10.71 -24.85
C ASP A 207 -2.55 -9.19 -24.93
N GLU A 208 -3.53 -8.40 -24.47
CA GLU A 208 -3.44 -6.94 -24.38
C GLU A 208 -2.34 -6.48 -23.42
N ALA A 209 -2.19 -7.18 -22.30
CA ALA A 209 -1.14 -6.92 -21.32
C ALA A 209 0.26 -7.34 -21.81
N ASN A 210 0.34 -8.19 -22.85
CA ASN A 210 1.54 -8.87 -23.31
C ASN A 210 2.20 -9.68 -22.17
N VAL A 211 1.40 -10.49 -21.47
CA VAL A 211 1.82 -11.29 -20.32
C VAL A 211 1.44 -12.75 -20.55
N GLY A 212 2.45 -13.59 -20.70
CA GLY A 212 2.29 -15.05 -20.81
C GLY A 212 2.28 -15.72 -19.43
N MET A 213 1.14 -15.70 -18.74
CA MET A 213 0.97 -16.33 -17.42
C MET A 213 -0.35 -17.09 -17.36
N GLU A 214 -0.40 -18.10 -16.51
CA GLU A 214 -1.64 -18.82 -16.22
C GLU A 214 -2.45 -18.06 -15.16
N VAL A 215 -3.78 -18.07 -15.31
CA VAL A 215 -4.73 -17.52 -14.35
C VAL A 215 -5.60 -18.63 -13.81
N GLU A 216 -5.67 -18.76 -12.49
CA GLU A 216 -6.60 -19.72 -11.86
C GLU A 216 -7.99 -19.08 -11.75
N ILE A 217 -9.03 -19.78 -12.21
CA ILE A 217 -10.43 -19.42 -11.98
C ILE A 217 -10.84 -20.07 -10.67
N PHE A 218 -11.16 -19.26 -9.66
CA PHE A 218 -11.56 -19.74 -8.34
C PHE A 218 -13.00 -19.33 -8.04
N ASN A 219 -13.85 -20.30 -7.75
CA ASN A 219 -15.26 -20.06 -7.44
C ASN A 219 -15.45 -19.84 -5.94
N ASP A 220 -16.11 -18.74 -5.56
CA ASP A 220 -16.51 -18.48 -4.19
C ASP A 220 -17.79 -17.63 -4.15
N TYR A 221 -18.37 -17.46 -2.96
CA TYR A 221 -19.63 -16.72 -2.78
C TYR A 221 -19.45 -15.21 -2.98
N THR A 222 -18.30 -14.66 -2.60
CA THR A 222 -17.95 -13.24 -2.82
C THR A 222 -16.50 -13.13 -3.24
N VAL A 223 -16.16 -12.01 -3.89
CA VAL A 223 -14.79 -11.73 -4.34
C VAL A 223 -13.83 -11.72 -3.14
N GLU A 224 -14.21 -11.09 -2.02
CA GLU A 224 -13.38 -10.99 -0.83
C GLU A 224 -13.05 -12.37 -0.24
N LYS A 225 -14.09 -13.21 -0.07
CA LYS A 225 -13.90 -14.59 0.44
C LYS A 225 -13.03 -15.38 -0.50
N GLY A 226 -13.29 -15.28 -1.80
CA GLY A 226 -12.52 -15.99 -2.83
C GLY A 226 -11.04 -15.62 -2.79
N VAL A 227 -10.71 -14.34 -2.71
CA VAL A 227 -9.31 -13.89 -2.61
C VAL A 227 -8.66 -14.43 -1.34
N ILE A 228 -9.34 -14.34 -0.19
CA ILE A 228 -8.81 -14.83 1.08
C ILE A 228 -8.61 -16.36 1.03
N ASN A 229 -9.62 -17.10 0.57
CA ASN A 229 -9.58 -18.56 0.54
C ASN A 229 -8.51 -19.05 -0.46
N PHE A 230 -8.42 -18.42 -1.63
CA PHE A 230 -7.37 -18.71 -2.58
C PHE A 230 -5.98 -18.41 -2.01
N SER A 231 -5.81 -17.24 -1.40
CA SER A 231 -4.54 -16.85 -0.76
C SER A 231 -4.11 -17.83 0.33
N LYS A 232 -5.06 -18.27 1.17
CA LYS A 232 -4.81 -19.32 2.17
C LYS A 232 -4.42 -20.66 1.53
N LYS A 233 -5.11 -21.06 0.46
CA LYS A 233 -4.84 -22.32 -0.30
C LYS A 233 -3.40 -22.39 -0.78
N ILE A 234 -2.85 -21.28 -1.26
CA ILE A 234 -1.48 -21.26 -1.80
C ILE A 234 -0.43 -20.78 -0.80
N GLY A 235 -0.80 -20.41 0.42
CA GLY A 235 0.11 -19.83 1.41
C GLY A 235 0.68 -18.50 0.93
N ALA A 236 -0.18 -17.58 0.51
CA ALA A 236 0.24 -16.27 0.02
C ALA A 236 0.75 -15.38 1.16
N ASP A 237 1.88 -14.74 0.91
CA ASP A 237 2.48 -13.74 1.80
C ASP A 237 2.06 -12.31 1.43
N LEU A 238 1.68 -12.12 0.16
CA LEU A 238 1.31 -10.83 -0.40
C LEU A 238 0.08 -10.97 -1.30
N ILE A 239 -0.83 -10.00 -1.18
CA ILE A 239 -2.03 -9.90 -2.02
C ILE A 239 -2.00 -8.54 -2.71
N GLY A 240 -2.12 -8.53 -4.04
CA GLY A 240 -2.27 -7.33 -4.86
C GLY A 240 -3.66 -7.28 -5.49
N ILE A 241 -4.23 -6.08 -5.50
CA ILE A 241 -5.56 -5.82 -6.05
C ILE A 241 -5.50 -4.50 -6.82
N PRO A 242 -6.07 -4.41 -8.04
CA PRO A 242 -6.23 -3.15 -8.74
C PRO A 242 -7.10 -2.19 -7.93
N THR A 243 -6.71 -0.92 -7.83
CA THR A 243 -7.47 0.11 -7.11
C THR A 243 -8.37 0.92 -8.02
N HIS A 244 -8.10 0.88 -9.32
CA HIS A 244 -8.85 1.55 -10.38
C HIS A 244 -9.67 0.49 -11.14
N GLY A 245 -10.94 0.74 -11.35
CA GLY A 245 -11.89 -0.15 -11.97
C GLY A 245 -13.26 -0.07 -11.29
N ARG A 246 -14.36 -0.36 -12.02
CA ARG A 246 -15.73 -0.21 -11.53
C ARG A 246 -16.05 -0.99 -10.24
N ARG A 247 -15.22 -1.96 -9.86
CA ARG A 247 -15.45 -2.89 -8.75
C ARG A 247 -14.22 -3.18 -7.89
N GLY A 248 -13.12 -2.46 -8.12
CA GLY A 248 -11.93 -2.53 -7.26
C GLY A 248 -12.32 -2.23 -5.82
N LEU A 249 -11.47 -2.35 -4.90
CA LEU A 249 -11.46 -2.01 -3.47
C LEU A 249 -12.74 -1.58 -2.72
N SER A 250 -13.82 -1.08 -3.39
CA SER A 250 -15.04 -0.66 -2.70
C SER A 250 -15.65 -1.79 -1.86
N HIS A 251 -15.54 -3.03 -2.31
CA HIS A 251 -15.99 -4.20 -1.58
C HIS A 251 -14.95 -4.70 -0.55
N PHE A 252 -13.64 -4.53 -0.82
CA PHE A 252 -12.59 -4.94 0.11
C PHE A 252 -12.46 -4.06 1.35
N PHE A 253 -12.93 -2.81 1.28
CA PHE A 253 -12.84 -1.86 2.40
C PHE A 253 -14.16 -1.59 3.10
N MET A 254 -15.29 -1.91 2.50
CA MET A 254 -16.59 -1.87 3.17
C MET A 254 -16.85 -3.24 3.80
N GLY A 255 -16.19 -3.48 4.93
CA GLY A 255 -16.59 -4.58 5.80
C GLY A 255 -18.02 -4.38 6.26
N SER A 256 -18.89 -5.33 5.95
CA SER A 256 -20.23 -5.45 6.52
C SER A 256 -20.15 -5.89 7.96
#